data_f935999343c9d21bf255914267a5013d
#
_entry.id   f935999343c9d21bf255914267a5013d
#
_cell.length_a   1.000
_cell.length_b   1.000
_cell.length_c   1.000
_cell.angle_alpha   90.00
_cell.angle_beta   90.00
_cell.angle_gamma   90.00
#
_symmetry.space_group_name_H-M   'P 1'
#
loop_
_entity.id
_entity.type
_entity.pdbx_description
1 polymer ?
#
loop_
_entity_poly.entity_id
_entity_poly.type
_entity_poly.pdbx_seq_one_letter_code
_entity_poly.pdbx_strand_id
1 'polypeptide(L)'
;MKDLTIKHAVIVGGTSGIGRAVAEQLAAHHYRVLIVGRNAAAGAQFVRDFAPHARFVPADVSLLRGLPAVAAAIRQEFATVDLIMHTADVLITTRVNTAEGLELAIATNYYSRVWLNELLLTGPAAYSPERIVHVAAAGYPPGKNMRRKFPLPATASSFTGHGIGQVANDFYGLSLAERLREAGTVVNILNPGIVDTDIRRNGQFPGWFRLLSPVLGLLLKAFTQTTADYARKAVAVVTGQNPAAAQSVLLNAKGRPIAGAAELHDEALRRYMWEATFATIKATVGEASPASPTAPALVR
;
A
#
# COMPACT_ATOMS: atom_id res chain seq x y z
N MET A 1 29.00 -6.02 20.76
CA MET A 1 27.54 -6.10 20.87
C MET A 1 26.98 -5.17 19.80
N LYS A 2 26.25 -5.68 18.78
CA LYS A 2 25.49 -4.80 17.88
C LYS A 2 24.43 -4.11 18.71
N ASP A 3 24.45 -2.79 18.72
CA ASP A 3 23.41 -1.96 19.34
C ASP A 3 22.09 -2.32 18.65
N LEU A 4 21.24 -3.07 19.35
CA LEU A 4 19.94 -3.49 18.85
C LEU A 4 18.98 -2.30 19.02
N THR A 5 19.17 -1.27 18.20
CA THR A 5 18.19 -0.18 18.08
C THR A 5 16.85 -0.76 17.67
N ILE A 6 15.84 -0.54 18.51
CA ILE A 6 14.47 -0.99 18.23
C ILE A 6 13.96 -0.18 17.04
N LYS A 7 13.60 -0.86 15.95
CA LYS A 7 13.03 -0.25 14.76
C LYS A 7 11.52 -0.02 14.90
N HIS A 8 11.02 1.03 14.26
CA HIS A 8 9.62 1.43 14.26
C HIS A 8 8.98 1.15 12.90
N ALA A 9 7.89 0.39 12.90
CA ALA A 9 7.14 0.03 11.70
C ALA A 9 5.69 0.53 11.77
N VAL A 10 5.22 1.16 10.71
CA VAL A 10 3.82 1.54 10.50
C VAL A 10 3.21 0.64 9.43
N ILE A 11 2.18 -0.13 9.78
CA ILE A 11 1.49 -1.07 8.89
C ILE A 11 0.06 -0.60 8.65
N VAL A 12 -0.19 -0.01 7.50
CA VAL A 12 -1.52 0.45 7.09
C VAL A 12 -2.32 -0.72 6.51
N GLY A 13 -3.47 -1.05 7.11
CA GLY A 13 -4.20 -2.28 6.83
C GLY A 13 -3.80 -3.45 7.74
N GLY A 14 -3.20 -3.16 8.91
CA GLY A 14 -2.65 -4.15 9.83
C GLY A 14 -3.65 -4.91 10.70
N THR A 15 -4.97 -4.71 10.54
CA THR A 15 -5.98 -5.38 11.38
C THR A 15 -6.41 -6.75 10.86
N SER A 16 -6.05 -7.13 9.63
CA SER A 16 -6.40 -8.42 9.03
C SER A 16 -5.44 -8.85 7.93
N GLY A 17 -5.57 -10.08 7.45
CA GLY A 17 -4.90 -10.60 6.26
C GLY A 17 -3.36 -10.47 6.30
N ILE A 18 -2.80 -10.04 5.17
CA ILE A 18 -1.34 -9.89 4.99
C ILE A 18 -0.75 -8.90 6.00
N GLY A 19 -1.40 -7.74 6.17
CA GLY A 19 -0.90 -6.70 7.07
C GLY A 19 -0.82 -7.17 8.52
N ARG A 20 -1.83 -7.90 9.01
CA ARG A 20 -1.83 -8.49 10.33
C ARG A 20 -0.70 -9.50 10.51
N ALA A 21 -0.55 -10.42 9.57
CA ALA A 21 0.48 -11.46 9.63
C ALA A 21 1.91 -10.87 9.58
N VAL A 22 2.14 -9.81 8.81
CA VAL A 22 3.42 -9.08 8.78
C VAL A 22 3.65 -8.35 10.11
N ALA A 23 2.64 -7.66 10.63
CA ALA A 23 2.73 -6.91 11.90
C ALA A 23 3.10 -7.84 13.07
N GLU A 24 2.49 -9.02 13.15
CA GLU A 24 2.78 -10.03 14.17
C GLU A 24 4.23 -10.52 14.09
N GLN A 25 4.71 -10.83 12.88
CA GLN A 25 6.10 -11.27 12.72
C GLN A 25 7.10 -10.17 13.04
N LEU A 26 6.84 -8.93 12.65
CA LEU A 26 7.72 -7.81 12.99
C LEU A 26 7.74 -7.54 14.52
N ALA A 27 6.59 -7.58 15.17
CA ALA A 27 6.51 -7.40 16.63
C ALA A 27 7.27 -8.50 17.38
N ALA A 28 7.31 -9.73 16.84
CA ALA A 28 8.13 -10.82 17.38
C ALA A 28 9.65 -10.66 17.08
N HIS A 29 10.06 -9.74 16.20
CA HIS A 29 11.44 -9.54 15.75
C HIS A 29 12.01 -8.16 16.11
N HIS A 30 11.75 -7.68 17.33
CA HIS A 30 12.30 -6.43 17.89
C HIS A 30 11.86 -5.14 17.16
N TYR A 31 10.71 -5.15 16.48
CA TYR A 31 10.08 -3.93 16.00
C TYR A 31 9.02 -3.44 17.00
N ARG A 32 8.93 -2.13 17.19
CA ARG A 32 7.69 -1.51 17.66
C ARG A 32 6.80 -1.29 16.46
N VAL A 33 5.61 -1.89 16.48
CA VAL A 33 4.71 -1.91 15.35
C VAL A 33 3.43 -1.14 15.67
N LEU A 34 3.15 -0.12 14.85
CA LEU A 34 1.87 0.57 14.85
C LEU A 34 1.05 0.08 13.67
N ILE A 35 -0.12 -0.48 13.96
CA ILE A 35 -1.07 -0.85 12.91
C ILE A 35 -2.17 0.21 12.76
N VAL A 36 -2.57 0.47 11.51
CA VAL A 36 -3.68 1.35 11.16
C VAL A 36 -4.79 0.51 10.51
N GLY A 37 -6.04 0.71 10.91
CA GLY A 37 -7.16 -0.01 10.28
C GLY A 37 -8.51 0.26 10.94
N ARG A 38 -9.59 -0.26 10.34
CA ARG A 38 -10.98 0.02 10.75
C ARG A 38 -11.46 -0.84 11.92
N ASN A 39 -10.95 -2.06 12.05
CA ASN A 39 -11.46 -3.02 13.02
C ASN A 39 -10.85 -2.77 14.40
N ALA A 40 -11.58 -2.05 15.25
CA ALA A 40 -11.14 -1.69 16.59
C ALA A 40 -10.89 -2.92 17.49
N ALA A 41 -11.73 -3.96 17.39
CA ALA A 41 -11.57 -5.17 18.19
C ALA A 41 -10.29 -5.93 17.82
N ALA A 42 -10.01 -6.09 16.52
CA ALA A 42 -8.79 -6.71 16.03
C ALA A 42 -7.54 -5.88 16.37
N GLY A 43 -7.64 -4.54 16.29
CA GLY A 43 -6.57 -3.64 16.69
C GLY A 43 -6.25 -3.74 18.18
N ALA A 44 -7.26 -3.70 19.04
CA ALA A 44 -7.10 -3.87 20.48
C ALA A 44 -6.53 -5.26 20.84
N GLN A 45 -6.93 -6.31 20.12
CA GLN A 45 -6.37 -7.65 20.30
C GLN A 45 -4.87 -7.66 19.97
N PHE A 46 -4.46 -7.05 18.85
CA PHE A 46 -3.04 -6.94 18.48
C PHE A 46 -2.21 -6.25 19.56
N VAL A 47 -2.73 -5.16 20.13
CA VAL A 47 -2.03 -4.44 21.20
C VAL A 47 -1.88 -5.30 22.44
N ARG A 48 -2.91 -6.07 22.83
CA ARG A 48 -2.82 -6.99 23.97
C ARG A 48 -1.80 -8.11 23.77
N ASP A 49 -1.81 -8.70 22.58
CA ASP A 49 -0.97 -9.88 22.27
C ASP A 49 0.52 -9.53 22.16
N PHE A 50 0.84 -8.30 21.76
CA PHE A 50 2.21 -7.88 21.48
C PHE A 50 2.68 -6.68 22.32
N ALA A 51 2.03 -6.39 23.47
CA ALA A 51 2.51 -5.38 24.39
C ALA A 51 3.94 -5.71 24.89
N PRO A 52 4.82 -4.72 25.10
CA PRO A 52 4.64 -3.27 24.90
C PRO A 52 4.98 -2.78 23.48
N HIS A 53 5.24 -3.69 22.54
CA HIS A 53 5.76 -3.39 21.20
C HIS A 53 4.69 -3.01 20.17
N ALA A 54 3.40 -3.13 20.53
CA ALA A 54 2.27 -2.92 19.64
C ALA A 54 1.52 -1.62 19.92
N ARG A 55 1.08 -0.93 18.86
CA ARG A 55 0.21 0.24 18.88
C ARG A 55 -0.88 0.10 17.82
N PHE A 56 -2.00 0.78 18.01
CA PHE A 56 -3.10 0.77 17.07
C PHE A 56 -3.73 2.15 16.90
N VAL A 57 -3.93 2.55 15.65
CA VAL A 57 -4.68 3.76 15.27
C VAL A 57 -5.93 3.34 14.48
N PRO A 58 -7.14 3.54 15.03
CA PRO A 58 -8.36 3.27 14.32
C PRO A 58 -8.57 4.30 13.21
N ALA A 59 -8.70 3.86 11.95
CA ALA A 59 -8.97 4.76 10.84
C ALA A 59 -9.59 4.03 9.63
N ASP A 60 -10.47 4.72 8.92
CA ASP A 60 -10.85 4.36 7.56
C ASP A 60 -9.99 5.16 6.57
N VAL A 61 -8.99 4.47 6.01
CA VAL A 61 -8.03 5.12 5.11
C VAL A 61 -8.62 5.48 3.74
N SER A 62 -9.83 4.99 3.40
CA SER A 62 -10.52 5.40 2.18
C SER A 62 -11.02 6.85 2.22
N LEU A 63 -11.05 7.46 3.41
CA LEU A 63 -11.44 8.84 3.65
C LEU A 63 -10.18 9.71 3.77
N LEU A 64 -9.82 10.39 2.69
CA LEU A 64 -8.56 11.14 2.59
C LEU A 64 -8.49 12.31 3.57
N ARG A 65 -9.62 12.97 3.87
CA ARG A 65 -9.70 14.07 4.84
C ARG A 65 -9.35 13.64 6.27
N GLY A 66 -9.49 12.36 6.58
CA GLY A 66 -9.11 11.80 7.88
C GLY A 66 -7.61 11.52 8.03
N LEU A 67 -6.85 11.41 6.93
CA LEU A 67 -5.45 10.98 6.97
C LEU A 67 -4.49 11.97 7.67
N PRO A 68 -4.68 13.29 7.68
CA PRO A 68 -3.89 14.18 8.52
C PRO A 68 -3.93 13.83 10.00
N ALA A 69 -5.12 13.44 10.53
CA ALA A 69 -5.24 12.99 11.92
C ALA A 69 -4.52 11.66 12.16
N VAL A 70 -4.54 10.74 11.18
CA VAL A 70 -3.77 9.48 11.23
C VAL A 70 -2.26 9.78 11.27
N ALA A 71 -1.78 10.66 10.40
CA ALA A 71 -0.36 11.06 10.40
C ALA A 71 0.06 11.71 11.72
N ALA A 72 -0.80 12.57 12.31
CA ALA A 72 -0.56 13.16 13.62
C ALA A 72 -0.49 12.10 14.73
N ALA A 73 -1.41 11.13 14.74
CA ALA A 73 -1.41 10.03 15.71
C ALA A 73 -0.14 9.15 15.58
N ILE A 74 0.33 8.89 14.35
CA ILE A 74 1.60 8.17 14.13
C ILE A 74 2.78 8.96 14.74
N ARG A 75 2.82 10.28 14.54
CA ARG A 75 3.89 11.13 15.12
C ARG A 75 3.87 11.23 16.62
N GLN A 76 2.70 11.12 17.24
CA GLN A 76 2.58 11.07 18.71
C GLN A 76 3.17 9.77 19.30
N GLU A 77 3.05 8.65 18.57
CA GLU A 77 3.55 7.36 19.04
C GLU A 77 5.04 7.13 18.70
N PHE A 78 5.51 7.64 17.57
CA PHE A 78 6.86 7.40 17.08
C PHE A 78 7.55 8.71 16.66
N ALA A 79 8.70 8.99 17.27
CA ALA A 79 9.56 10.10 16.84
C ALA A 79 10.29 9.79 15.52
N THR A 80 10.58 8.51 15.26
CA THR A 80 11.20 8.01 14.02
C THR A 80 10.40 6.83 13.48
N VAL A 81 10.39 6.67 12.17
CA VAL A 81 9.77 5.52 11.50
C VAL A 81 10.78 4.94 10.50
N ASP A 82 11.09 3.66 10.66
CA ASP A 82 12.04 2.95 9.80
C ASP A 82 11.34 2.25 8.62
N LEU A 83 10.09 1.83 8.83
CA LEU A 83 9.28 1.14 7.84
C LEU A 83 7.87 1.71 7.76
N ILE A 84 7.44 2.08 6.54
CA ILE A 84 6.04 2.35 6.22
C ILE A 84 5.58 1.27 5.25
N MET A 85 4.54 0.50 5.62
CA MET A 85 4.01 -0.56 4.76
C MET A 85 2.51 -0.42 4.56
N HIS A 86 2.08 -0.34 3.30
CA HIS A 86 0.69 -0.25 2.91
C HIS A 86 0.18 -1.60 2.44
N THR A 87 -0.79 -2.16 3.15
CA THR A 87 -1.42 -3.44 2.85
C THR A 87 -2.94 -3.34 2.72
N ALA A 88 -3.51 -2.17 3.03
CA ALA A 88 -4.95 -1.95 2.87
C ALA A 88 -5.35 -2.12 1.41
N ASP A 89 -6.32 -2.99 1.16
CA ASP A 89 -6.84 -3.29 -0.17
C ASP A 89 -8.33 -3.60 -0.12
N VAL A 90 -9.06 -3.25 -1.18
CA VAL A 90 -10.48 -3.53 -1.38
C VAL A 90 -10.68 -4.07 -2.79
N LEU A 91 -11.34 -5.23 -2.87
CA LEU A 91 -11.72 -5.86 -4.13
C LEU A 91 -13.21 -6.15 -4.11
N ILE A 92 -13.98 -5.33 -4.81
CA ILE A 92 -15.42 -5.47 -5.00
C ILE A 92 -15.78 -5.27 -6.46
N THR A 93 -16.90 -5.82 -6.91
CA THR A 93 -17.32 -5.74 -8.33
C THR A 93 -18.29 -4.59 -8.58
N THR A 94 -19.17 -4.30 -7.64
CA THR A 94 -20.14 -3.21 -7.73
C THR A 94 -19.47 -1.90 -7.33
N ARG A 95 -19.74 -0.82 -8.07
CA ARG A 95 -19.22 0.50 -7.72
C ARG A 95 -19.79 0.98 -6.39
N VAL A 96 -18.89 1.35 -5.50
CA VAL A 96 -19.19 2.02 -4.23
C VAL A 96 -18.33 3.28 -4.19
N ASN A 97 -18.93 4.41 -3.86
CA ASN A 97 -18.19 5.64 -3.62
C ASN A 97 -18.04 5.88 -2.12
N THR A 98 -16.92 6.46 -1.73
CA THR A 98 -16.72 6.97 -0.37
C THR A 98 -17.62 8.18 -0.11
N ALA A 99 -17.75 8.60 1.15
CA ALA A 99 -18.42 9.84 1.51
C ALA A 99 -17.77 11.10 0.87
N GLU A 100 -16.54 10.97 0.38
CA GLU A 100 -15.78 12.03 -0.30
C GLU A 100 -15.95 12.00 -1.82
N GLY A 101 -16.79 11.08 -2.36
CA GLY A 101 -17.10 10.96 -3.79
C GLY A 101 -16.09 10.15 -4.60
N LEU A 102 -15.00 9.67 -4.00
CA LEU A 102 -14.04 8.79 -4.66
C LEU A 102 -14.58 7.35 -4.75
N GLU A 103 -14.22 6.63 -5.80
CA GLU A 103 -14.52 5.19 -5.85
C GLU A 103 -13.69 4.45 -4.79
N LEU A 104 -14.36 3.56 -4.02
CA LEU A 104 -13.83 2.97 -2.80
C LEU A 104 -12.53 2.17 -2.99
N ALA A 105 -12.44 1.36 -4.06
CA ALA A 105 -11.26 0.54 -4.28
C ALA A 105 -10.03 1.40 -4.58
N ILE A 106 -10.12 2.34 -5.54
CA ILE A 106 -8.96 3.21 -5.86
C ILE A 106 -8.64 4.18 -4.72
N ALA A 107 -9.65 4.64 -3.95
CA ALA A 107 -9.43 5.47 -2.77
C ALA A 107 -8.60 4.72 -1.73
N THR A 108 -8.95 3.45 -1.42
CA THR A 108 -8.26 2.63 -0.44
C THR A 108 -6.91 2.12 -0.94
N ASN A 109 -6.87 1.63 -2.19
CA ASN A 109 -5.72 0.88 -2.70
C ASN A 109 -4.62 1.78 -3.25
N TYR A 110 -4.94 3.05 -3.54
CA TYR A 110 -4.01 3.98 -4.17
C TYR A 110 -3.96 5.36 -3.52
N TYR A 111 -5.03 6.17 -3.60
CA TYR A 111 -4.97 7.56 -3.12
C TYR A 111 -4.62 7.68 -1.64
N SER A 112 -5.11 6.76 -0.79
CA SER A 112 -4.79 6.75 0.63
C SER A 112 -3.28 6.55 0.88
N ARG A 113 -2.65 5.67 0.10
CA ARG A 113 -1.22 5.38 0.22
C ARG A 113 -0.38 6.58 -0.16
N VAL A 114 -0.71 7.19 -1.32
CA VAL A 114 -0.03 8.39 -1.78
C VAL A 114 -0.17 9.51 -0.76
N TRP A 115 -1.40 9.80 -0.35
CA TRP A 115 -1.65 10.93 0.56
C TRP A 115 -1.01 10.73 1.93
N LEU A 116 -1.11 9.56 2.52
CA LEU A 116 -0.48 9.28 3.80
C LEU A 116 1.06 9.30 3.71
N ASN A 117 1.66 8.80 2.64
CA ASN A 117 3.09 8.96 2.41
C ASN A 117 3.48 10.43 2.37
N GLU A 118 2.78 11.26 1.60
CA GLU A 118 3.10 12.69 1.53
C GLU A 118 2.99 13.37 2.89
N LEU A 119 1.93 13.09 3.64
CA LEU A 119 1.76 13.60 4.99
C LEU A 119 2.90 13.20 5.94
N LEU A 120 3.44 11.99 5.80
CA LEU A 120 4.51 11.48 6.67
C LEU A 120 5.91 11.91 6.22
N LEU A 121 6.12 12.13 4.91
CA LEU A 121 7.43 12.38 4.30
C LEU A 121 7.73 13.86 4.04
N THR A 122 6.77 14.76 4.31
CA THR A 122 6.94 16.20 4.04
C THR A 122 6.71 17.04 5.30
N GLY A 123 7.18 18.28 5.26
CA GLY A 123 7.02 19.25 6.34
C GLY A 123 8.10 19.15 7.44
N PRO A 124 7.96 19.96 8.52
CA PRO A 124 9.01 20.09 9.55
C PRO A 124 9.26 18.81 10.35
N ALA A 125 8.27 17.92 10.43
CA ALA A 125 8.36 16.64 11.14
C ALA A 125 8.32 15.46 10.15
N ALA A 126 8.97 15.62 8.98
CA ALA A 126 9.06 14.58 7.97
C ALA A 126 9.89 13.39 8.47
N TYR A 127 9.40 12.18 8.22
CA TYR A 127 10.19 10.98 8.44
C TYR A 127 11.13 10.71 7.24
N SER A 128 12.25 10.05 7.55
CA SER A 128 13.17 9.48 6.55
C SER A 128 13.26 7.97 6.78
N PRO A 129 12.22 7.20 6.38
CA PRO A 129 12.20 5.78 6.63
C PRO A 129 13.29 5.07 5.82
N GLU A 130 13.86 3.99 6.36
CA GLU A 130 14.76 3.13 5.59
C GLU A 130 14.01 2.49 4.40
N ARG A 131 12.69 2.22 4.59
CA ARG A 131 11.91 1.51 3.57
C ARG A 131 10.46 1.92 3.55
N ILE A 132 9.92 2.02 2.32
CA ILE A 132 8.48 2.15 2.06
C ILE A 132 8.05 0.97 1.20
N VAL A 133 6.97 0.30 1.60
CA VAL A 133 6.46 -0.88 0.91
C VAL A 133 4.97 -0.73 0.59
N HIS A 134 4.62 -0.95 -0.65
CA HIS A 134 3.22 -1.12 -1.05
C HIS A 134 2.98 -2.59 -1.42
N VAL A 135 2.05 -3.25 -0.76
CA VAL A 135 1.54 -4.53 -1.23
C VAL A 135 0.47 -4.24 -2.28
N ALA A 136 0.83 -4.49 -3.54
CA ALA A 136 0.02 -4.21 -4.71
C ALA A 136 0.32 -5.25 -5.79
N ALA A 137 -0.36 -5.21 -6.95
CA ALA A 137 -0.08 -6.16 -8.03
C ALA A 137 1.09 -5.70 -8.90
N ALA A 138 2.29 -5.56 -8.30
CA ALA A 138 3.49 -5.10 -9.00
C ALA A 138 3.65 -5.77 -10.37
N GLY A 139 3.89 -4.96 -11.41
CA GLY A 139 4.02 -5.44 -12.78
C GLY A 139 2.69 -5.77 -13.47
N TYR A 140 1.55 -5.38 -12.89
CA TYR A 140 0.26 -5.51 -13.58
C TYR A 140 0.27 -4.63 -14.85
N PRO A 141 -0.10 -5.19 -16.02
CA PRO A 141 0.01 -4.45 -17.27
C PRO A 141 -0.93 -3.23 -17.27
N PRO A 142 -0.44 -2.02 -17.56
CA PRO A 142 -1.24 -0.79 -17.56
C PRO A 142 -2.35 -0.82 -18.63
N GLY A 143 -2.18 -1.64 -19.64
CA GLY A 143 -3.07 -1.68 -20.77
C GLY A 143 -3.02 -0.38 -21.60
N LYS A 144 -3.71 -0.37 -22.74
CA LYS A 144 -3.72 0.79 -23.63
C LYS A 144 -4.47 1.99 -23.02
N ASN A 145 -4.01 3.20 -23.35
CA ASN A 145 -4.70 4.46 -23.07
C ASN A 145 -4.88 4.80 -21.57
N MET A 146 -3.83 4.66 -20.75
CA MET A 146 -3.88 5.02 -19.33
C MET A 146 -4.35 6.46 -19.09
N ARG A 147 -4.00 7.43 -19.95
CA ARG A 147 -4.48 8.81 -19.83
C ARG A 147 -6.01 8.97 -19.90
N ARG A 148 -6.72 8.02 -20.56
CA ARG A 148 -8.18 8.01 -20.60
C ARG A 148 -8.83 7.25 -19.44
N LYS A 149 -8.05 6.41 -18.76
CA LYS A 149 -8.52 5.57 -17.64
C LYS A 149 -8.22 6.19 -16.28
N PHE A 150 -7.29 7.13 -16.25
CA PHE A 150 -6.87 7.79 -15.02
C PHE A 150 -6.90 9.33 -15.18
N PRO A 151 -7.52 10.11 -14.27
CA PRO A 151 -8.27 9.64 -13.09
C PRO A 151 -9.43 8.72 -13.44
N LEU A 152 -9.86 7.88 -12.47
CA LEU A 152 -10.87 6.86 -12.73
C LEU A 152 -12.21 7.47 -13.20
N PRO A 153 -12.72 7.12 -14.39
CA PRO A 153 -13.99 7.64 -14.88
C PRO A 153 -15.17 7.31 -13.94
N ALA A 154 -16.15 8.22 -13.85
CA ALA A 154 -17.33 8.05 -13.01
C ALA A 154 -18.14 6.79 -13.36
N THR A 155 -18.08 6.33 -14.60
CA THR A 155 -18.77 5.13 -15.11
C THR A 155 -18.04 3.82 -14.84
N ALA A 156 -16.78 3.88 -14.36
CA ALA A 156 -15.97 2.67 -14.13
C ALA A 156 -16.49 1.87 -12.94
N SER A 157 -16.44 0.54 -13.05
CA SER A 157 -16.73 -0.38 -11.93
C SER A 157 -15.63 -0.35 -10.87
N SER A 158 -15.93 -0.80 -9.66
CA SER A 158 -14.90 -0.96 -8.62
C SER A 158 -13.83 -1.98 -8.99
N PHE A 159 -14.17 -3.01 -9.76
CA PHE A 159 -13.17 -3.94 -10.30
C PHE A 159 -12.17 -3.23 -11.24
N THR A 160 -12.67 -2.33 -12.09
CA THR A 160 -11.81 -1.47 -12.92
C THR A 160 -10.98 -0.52 -12.05
N GLY A 161 -11.60 0.09 -11.03
CA GLY A 161 -10.93 0.97 -10.07
C GLY A 161 -9.80 0.26 -9.33
N HIS A 162 -10.04 -0.98 -8.87
CA HIS A 162 -9.01 -1.83 -8.29
C HIS A 162 -7.82 -2.03 -9.24
N GLY A 163 -8.07 -2.49 -10.49
CA GLY A 163 -7.00 -2.72 -11.47
C GLY A 163 -6.20 -1.46 -11.82
N ILE A 164 -6.88 -0.33 -11.99
CA ILE A 164 -6.21 0.96 -12.25
C ILE A 164 -5.39 1.41 -11.03
N GLY A 165 -5.91 1.24 -9.82
CA GLY A 165 -5.19 1.52 -8.58
C GLY A 165 -3.91 0.69 -8.44
N GLN A 166 -3.93 -0.59 -8.86
CA GLN A 166 -2.74 -1.45 -8.85
C GLN A 166 -1.66 -0.90 -9.79
N VAL A 167 -2.03 -0.55 -11.03
CA VAL A 167 -1.11 0.07 -12.00
C VAL A 167 -0.59 1.42 -11.52
N ALA A 168 -1.45 2.24 -10.94
CA ALA A 168 -1.07 3.55 -10.42
C ALA A 168 -0.05 3.46 -9.28
N ASN A 169 -0.08 2.39 -8.47
CA ASN A 169 0.95 2.13 -7.46
C ASN A 169 2.33 1.93 -8.10
N ASP A 170 2.44 1.26 -9.25
CA ASP A 170 3.71 1.06 -9.93
C ASP A 170 4.28 2.41 -10.43
N PHE A 171 3.46 3.26 -11.07
CA PHE A 171 3.86 4.61 -11.48
C PHE A 171 4.31 5.46 -10.30
N TYR A 172 3.53 5.48 -9.23
CA TYR A 172 3.85 6.25 -8.03
C TYR A 172 5.12 5.72 -7.35
N GLY A 173 5.24 4.40 -7.19
CA GLY A 173 6.40 3.77 -6.53
C GLY A 173 7.71 4.05 -7.25
N LEU A 174 7.72 4.00 -8.59
CA LEU A 174 8.91 4.36 -9.37
C LEU A 174 9.27 5.84 -9.19
N SER A 175 8.28 6.73 -9.23
CA SER A 175 8.50 8.17 -9.03
C SER A 175 8.93 8.50 -7.59
N LEU A 176 8.36 7.80 -6.60
CA LEU A 176 8.74 7.95 -5.20
C LEU A 176 10.17 7.47 -4.94
N ALA A 177 10.55 6.33 -5.54
CA ALA A 177 11.92 5.80 -5.42
C ALA A 177 12.96 6.76 -5.97
N GLU A 178 12.68 7.41 -7.10
CA GLU A 178 13.57 8.45 -7.65
C GLU A 178 13.67 9.66 -6.72
N ARG A 179 12.54 10.14 -6.22
CA ARG A 179 12.47 11.29 -5.32
C ARG A 179 13.26 11.07 -4.02
N LEU A 180 13.21 9.84 -3.49
CA LEU A 180 13.81 9.51 -2.19
C LEU A 180 15.22 8.87 -2.31
N ARG A 181 15.78 8.79 -3.51
CA ARG A 181 17.09 8.17 -3.76
C ARG A 181 18.21 8.78 -2.93
N GLU A 182 18.28 10.10 -2.89
CA GLU A 182 19.32 10.81 -2.14
C GLU A 182 19.15 10.68 -0.62
N ALA A 183 17.91 10.51 -0.15
CA ALA A 183 17.63 10.22 1.25
C ALA A 183 17.95 8.76 1.66
N GLY A 184 18.30 7.91 0.70
CA GLY A 184 18.61 6.49 0.94
C GLY A 184 17.40 5.61 1.24
N THR A 185 16.17 6.12 1.11
CA THR A 185 14.95 5.34 1.32
C THR A 185 14.71 4.36 0.18
N VAL A 186 14.57 3.09 0.50
CA VAL A 186 14.21 2.04 -0.47
C VAL A 186 12.69 1.96 -0.62
N VAL A 187 12.19 2.00 -1.86
CA VAL A 187 10.76 1.84 -2.16
C VAL A 187 10.54 0.51 -2.87
N ASN A 188 9.61 -0.30 -2.37
CA ASN A 188 9.24 -1.57 -3.00
C ASN A 188 7.72 -1.67 -3.21
N ILE A 189 7.33 -2.17 -4.37
CA ILE A 189 5.97 -2.62 -4.66
C ILE A 189 6.00 -4.14 -4.72
N LEU A 190 5.29 -4.78 -3.79
CA LEU A 190 5.28 -6.23 -3.68
C LEU A 190 4.00 -6.80 -4.29
N ASN A 191 4.15 -7.69 -5.27
CA ASN A 191 3.03 -8.47 -5.76
C ASN A 191 2.76 -9.65 -4.80
N PRO A 192 1.60 -9.70 -4.13
CA PRO A 192 1.31 -10.80 -3.21
C PRO A 192 0.97 -12.11 -3.94
N GLY A 193 0.68 -12.07 -5.24
CA GLY A 193 0.11 -13.22 -5.94
C GLY A 193 -1.27 -13.57 -5.38
N ILE A 194 -1.56 -14.87 -5.34
CA ILE A 194 -2.81 -15.39 -4.78
C ILE A 194 -2.57 -15.74 -3.31
N VAL A 195 -3.08 -14.92 -2.40
CA VAL A 195 -3.01 -15.17 -0.95
C VAL A 195 -4.41 -15.48 -0.42
N ASP A 196 -4.51 -16.47 0.46
CA ASP A 196 -5.77 -16.80 1.13
C ASP A 196 -6.07 -15.72 2.19
N THR A 197 -6.91 -14.77 1.80
CA THR A 197 -7.35 -13.66 2.65
C THR A 197 -8.85 -13.47 2.54
N ASP A 198 -9.45 -12.84 3.54
CA ASP A 198 -10.89 -12.54 3.57
C ASP A 198 -11.34 -11.56 2.46
N ILE A 199 -10.41 -10.95 1.74
CA ILE A 199 -10.73 -10.03 0.63
C ILE A 199 -11.62 -10.69 -0.43
N ARG A 200 -11.46 -12.00 -0.65
CA ARG A 200 -12.29 -12.79 -1.56
C ARG A 200 -13.62 -13.21 -0.96
N ARG A 201 -13.67 -13.40 0.35
CA ARG A 201 -14.90 -13.79 1.07
C ARG A 201 -15.84 -12.60 1.22
N ASN A 202 -15.29 -11.40 1.41
CA ASN A 202 -16.01 -10.15 1.58
C ASN A 202 -16.38 -9.47 0.25
N GLY A 203 -15.81 -9.94 -0.88
CA GLY A 203 -16.12 -9.44 -2.21
C GLY A 203 -17.54 -9.84 -2.64
N GLN A 204 -18.34 -8.86 -3.07
CA GLN A 204 -19.64 -9.12 -3.68
C GLN A 204 -19.42 -9.62 -5.12
N PHE A 205 -19.08 -10.89 -5.27
CA PHE A 205 -18.95 -11.51 -6.58
C PHE A 205 -20.32 -11.94 -7.11
N PRO A 206 -20.55 -11.88 -8.45
CA PRO A 206 -21.78 -12.35 -9.07
C PRO A 206 -22.12 -13.79 -8.70
N GLY A 207 -23.42 -14.13 -8.61
CA GLY A 207 -23.89 -15.45 -8.14
C GLY A 207 -23.28 -16.63 -8.91
N TRP A 208 -23.06 -16.51 -10.22
CA TRP A 208 -22.40 -17.53 -11.04
C TRP A 208 -20.95 -17.81 -10.62
N PHE A 209 -20.22 -16.77 -10.17
CA PHE A 209 -18.86 -16.93 -9.65
C PHE A 209 -18.86 -17.74 -8.34
N ARG A 210 -19.88 -17.56 -7.49
CA ARG A 210 -20.06 -18.36 -6.26
C ARG A 210 -20.32 -19.81 -6.58
N LEU A 211 -21.01 -20.12 -7.68
CA LEU A 211 -21.29 -21.49 -8.12
C LEU A 211 -20.03 -22.21 -8.62
N LEU A 212 -19.15 -21.48 -9.32
CA LEU A 212 -17.88 -22.01 -9.84
C LEU A 212 -16.73 -21.94 -8.83
N SER A 213 -16.91 -21.19 -7.74
CA SER A 213 -15.86 -20.94 -6.75
C SER A 213 -15.26 -22.19 -6.11
N PRO A 214 -16.00 -23.30 -5.83
CA PRO A 214 -15.40 -24.51 -5.28
C PRO A 214 -14.42 -25.19 -6.25
N VAL A 215 -14.80 -25.30 -7.53
CA VAL A 215 -13.96 -25.90 -8.56
C VAL A 215 -12.74 -25.03 -8.85
N LEU A 216 -12.97 -23.72 -9.03
CA LEU A 216 -11.90 -22.74 -9.23
C LEU A 216 -10.98 -22.66 -8.01
N GLY A 217 -11.52 -22.74 -6.79
CA GLY A 217 -10.78 -22.80 -5.53
C GLY A 217 -9.87 -24.02 -5.45
N LEU A 218 -10.34 -25.19 -5.89
CA LEU A 218 -9.54 -26.41 -5.93
C LEU A 218 -8.38 -26.30 -6.93
N LEU A 219 -8.64 -25.76 -8.13
CA LEU A 219 -7.62 -25.54 -9.14
C LEU A 219 -6.59 -24.45 -8.72
N LEU A 220 -7.04 -23.41 -8.04
CA LEU A 220 -6.17 -22.34 -7.56
C LEU A 220 -5.41 -22.70 -6.28
N LYS A 221 -5.82 -23.74 -5.56
CA LYS A 221 -5.22 -24.14 -4.27
C LYS A 221 -3.72 -24.43 -4.38
N ALA A 222 -3.27 -24.98 -5.51
CA ALA A 222 -1.86 -25.23 -5.79
C ALA A 222 -1.03 -23.94 -5.97
N PHE A 223 -1.69 -22.81 -6.28
CA PHE A 223 -1.06 -21.50 -6.49
C PHE A 223 -1.33 -20.51 -5.37
N THR A 224 -2.17 -20.90 -4.39
CA THR A 224 -2.55 -20.05 -3.25
C THR A 224 -1.56 -20.28 -2.11
N GLN A 225 -0.98 -19.19 -1.62
CA GLN A 225 -0.15 -19.20 -0.42
C GLN A 225 -0.94 -18.73 0.80
N THR A 226 -0.53 -19.16 2.00
CA THR A 226 -1.12 -18.65 3.25
C THR A 226 -0.65 -17.22 3.53
N THR A 227 -1.40 -16.47 4.34
CA THR A 227 -0.96 -15.14 4.81
C THR A 227 0.37 -15.22 5.57
N ALA A 228 0.58 -16.29 6.36
CA ALA A 228 1.81 -16.52 7.11
C ALA A 228 3.02 -16.76 6.17
N ASP A 229 2.84 -17.56 5.10
CA ASP A 229 3.91 -17.82 4.12
C ASP A 229 4.28 -16.56 3.36
N TYR A 230 3.28 -15.77 2.97
CA TYR A 230 3.56 -14.49 2.31
C TYR A 230 4.22 -13.50 3.27
N ALA A 231 3.75 -13.42 4.53
CA ALA A 231 4.33 -12.54 5.52
C ALA A 231 5.83 -12.82 5.75
N ARG A 232 6.24 -14.10 5.81
CA ARG A 232 7.68 -14.44 5.90
C ARG A 232 8.50 -13.85 4.74
N LYS A 233 7.97 -13.91 3.51
CA LYS A 233 8.65 -13.31 2.34
C LYS A 233 8.69 -11.79 2.42
N ALA A 234 7.58 -11.15 2.81
CA ALA A 234 7.51 -9.72 2.98
C ALA A 234 8.45 -9.24 4.10
N VAL A 235 8.50 -9.96 5.23
CA VAL A 235 9.44 -9.66 6.32
C VAL A 235 10.89 -9.79 5.86
N ALA A 236 11.25 -10.80 5.09
CA ALA A 236 12.59 -10.92 4.51
C ALA A 236 12.97 -9.73 3.60
N VAL A 237 11.98 -9.16 2.87
CA VAL A 237 12.18 -7.92 2.11
C VAL A 237 12.43 -6.74 3.02
N VAL A 238 11.56 -6.52 4.01
CA VAL A 238 11.61 -5.31 4.84
C VAL A 238 12.77 -5.31 5.84
N THR A 239 13.25 -6.48 6.24
CA THR A 239 14.42 -6.62 7.14
C THR A 239 15.75 -6.66 6.40
N GLY A 240 15.76 -6.53 5.07
CA GLY A 240 17.00 -6.57 4.26
C GLY A 240 17.57 -7.97 4.04
N GLN A 241 16.86 -9.03 4.43
CA GLN A 241 17.29 -10.42 4.18
C GLN A 241 17.14 -10.83 2.71
N ASN A 242 16.40 -10.04 1.92
CA ASN A 242 16.33 -10.20 0.47
C ASN A 242 17.15 -9.09 -0.22
N PRO A 243 18.42 -9.35 -0.63
CA PRO A 243 19.28 -8.32 -1.20
C PRO A 243 18.77 -7.77 -2.54
N ALA A 244 18.00 -8.55 -3.30
CA ALA A 244 17.41 -8.09 -4.56
C ALA A 244 16.38 -6.98 -4.35
N ALA A 245 15.75 -6.92 -3.18
CA ALA A 245 14.80 -5.87 -2.83
C ALA A 245 15.46 -4.51 -2.53
N ALA A 246 16.76 -4.47 -2.30
CA ALA A 246 17.49 -3.21 -2.09
C ALA A 246 17.68 -2.42 -3.40
N GLN A 247 17.60 -3.10 -4.55
CA GLN A 247 17.92 -2.53 -5.87
C GLN A 247 16.75 -2.45 -6.82
N SER A 248 15.56 -2.92 -6.41
CA SER A 248 14.41 -3.02 -7.31
C SER A 248 13.13 -2.50 -6.67
N VAL A 249 12.42 -1.65 -7.40
CA VAL A 249 11.12 -1.14 -6.96
C VAL A 249 10.04 -2.22 -7.07
N LEU A 250 9.96 -2.94 -8.19
CA LEU A 250 8.90 -3.91 -8.46
C LEU A 250 9.38 -5.34 -8.16
N LEU A 251 8.64 -6.05 -7.30
CA LEU A 251 8.94 -7.41 -6.89
C LEU A 251 7.71 -8.32 -7.09
N ASN A 252 7.92 -9.49 -7.70
CA ASN A 252 6.86 -10.49 -7.88
C ASN A 252 6.53 -11.25 -6.58
N ALA A 253 5.57 -12.16 -6.64
CA ALA A 253 5.10 -12.95 -5.48
C ALA A 253 6.18 -13.86 -4.83
N LYS A 254 7.32 -14.04 -5.50
CA LYS A 254 8.49 -14.76 -4.97
C LYS A 254 9.56 -13.81 -4.42
N GLY A 255 9.30 -12.51 -4.37
CA GLY A 255 10.26 -11.48 -3.96
C GLY A 255 11.40 -11.25 -4.96
N ARG A 256 11.21 -11.65 -6.23
CA ARG A 256 12.19 -11.44 -7.30
C ARG A 256 11.89 -10.16 -8.08
N PRO A 257 12.92 -9.40 -8.48
CA PRO A 257 12.75 -8.21 -9.31
C PRO A 257 12.00 -8.50 -10.62
N ILE A 258 11.21 -7.51 -11.03
CA ILE A 258 10.58 -7.48 -12.35
C ILE A 258 10.75 -6.09 -12.96
N ALA A 259 10.95 -6.02 -14.27
CA ALA A 259 11.13 -4.74 -14.97
C ALA A 259 9.83 -3.91 -15.06
N GLY A 260 8.68 -4.58 -15.00
CA GLY A 260 7.40 -3.95 -15.29
C GLY A 260 7.17 -3.73 -16.79
N ALA A 261 6.07 -3.07 -17.13
CA ALA A 261 5.72 -2.76 -18.51
C ALA A 261 6.50 -1.53 -19.02
N ALA A 262 6.74 -1.46 -20.32
CA ALA A 262 7.50 -0.36 -20.95
C ALA A 262 6.87 1.02 -20.67
N GLU A 263 5.54 1.10 -20.60
CA GLU A 263 4.79 2.33 -20.31
C GLU A 263 5.12 2.94 -18.96
N LEU A 264 5.58 2.14 -17.99
CA LEU A 264 6.03 2.63 -16.69
C LEU A 264 7.28 3.51 -16.78
N HIS A 265 8.02 3.41 -17.87
CA HIS A 265 9.23 4.20 -18.14
C HIS A 265 8.97 5.39 -19.07
N ASP A 266 7.72 5.59 -19.55
CA ASP A 266 7.31 6.79 -20.29
C ASP A 266 7.24 8.00 -19.34
N GLU A 267 8.21 8.91 -19.48
CA GLU A 267 8.32 10.10 -18.63
C GLU A 267 7.08 11.00 -18.68
N ALA A 268 6.51 11.18 -19.87
CA ALA A 268 5.34 12.04 -20.03
C ALA A 268 4.10 11.40 -19.39
N LEU A 269 3.98 10.06 -19.42
CA LEU A 269 2.91 9.36 -18.75
C LEU A 269 3.10 9.35 -17.24
N ARG A 270 4.31 9.14 -16.74
CA ARG A 270 4.63 9.20 -15.30
C ARG A 270 4.31 10.58 -14.71
N ARG A 271 4.72 11.65 -15.39
CA ARG A 271 4.39 13.02 -15.00
C ARG A 271 2.88 13.24 -14.98
N TYR A 272 2.17 12.82 -16.01
CA TYR A 272 0.71 12.90 -16.06
C TYR A 272 0.05 12.15 -14.88
N MET A 273 0.48 10.91 -14.62
CA MET A 273 -0.06 10.11 -13.50
C MET A 273 0.18 10.80 -12.16
N TRP A 274 1.36 11.37 -11.97
CA TRP A 274 1.70 12.15 -10.77
C TRP A 274 0.79 13.37 -10.61
N GLU A 275 0.75 14.24 -11.61
CA GLU A 275 -0.05 15.47 -11.59
C GLU A 275 -1.54 15.18 -11.39
N ALA A 276 -2.09 14.23 -12.11
CA ALA A 276 -3.50 13.84 -12.00
C ALA A 276 -3.83 13.25 -10.61
N THR A 277 -2.89 12.52 -10.00
CA THR A 277 -3.04 12.00 -8.63
C THR A 277 -3.17 13.14 -7.63
N PHE A 278 -2.24 14.10 -7.65
CA PHE A 278 -2.25 15.21 -6.70
C PHE A 278 -3.40 16.18 -6.96
N ALA A 279 -3.80 16.38 -8.21
CA ALA A 279 -5.00 17.15 -8.53
C ALA A 279 -6.25 16.52 -7.92
N THR A 280 -6.39 15.18 -8.02
CA THR A 280 -7.52 14.46 -7.41
C THR A 280 -7.50 14.54 -5.88
N ILE A 281 -6.35 14.32 -5.26
CA ILE A 281 -6.18 14.44 -3.80
C ILE A 281 -6.56 15.86 -3.35
N LYS A 282 -5.99 16.90 -3.97
CA LYS A 282 -6.28 18.30 -3.64
C LYS A 282 -7.76 18.64 -3.78
N ALA A 283 -8.40 18.21 -4.86
CA ALA A 283 -9.83 18.40 -5.06
C ALA A 283 -10.67 17.72 -3.97
N THR A 284 -10.20 16.59 -3.42
CA THR A 284 -10.90 15.84 -2.38
C THR A 284 -10.69 16.45 -0.99
N VAL A 285 -9.45 16.81 -0.62
CA VAL A 285 -9.13 17.25 0.75
C VAL A 285 -9.27 18.78 0.95
N GLY A 286 -9.33 19.56 -0.14
CA GLY A 286 -9.41 21.03 -0.11
C GLY A 286 -8.03 21.70 0.07
N GLU A 287 -8.04 23.00 0.39
CA GLU A 287 -6.83 23.84 0.48
C GLU A 287 -5.90 23.50 1.67
N ALA A 288 -6.34 22.68 2.62
CA ALA A 288 -5.50 22.18 3.72
C ALA A 288 -4.39 21.19 3.26
N SER A 289 -4.28 20.96 1.95
CA SER A 289 -3.22 20.13 1.37
C SER A 289 -1.88 20.85 1.43
N PRO A 290 -0.80 20.24 1.94
CA PRO A 290 0.55 20.74 1.71
C PRO A 290 0.77 20.92 0.21
N ALA A 291 1.64 21.87 -0.16
CA ALA A 291 1.95 22.11 -1.57
C ALA A 291 2.22 20.80 -2.29
N SER A 292 1.57 20.59 -3.45
CA SER A 292 1.80 19.38 -4.24
C SER A 292 3.30 19.23 -4.48
N PRO A 293 3.92 18.10 -4.11
CA PRO A 293 5.34 17.92 -4.35
C PRO A 293 5.59 18.00 -5.86
N THR A 294 6.62 18.70 -6.26
CA THR A 294 7.06 18.73 -7.66
C THR A 294 7.30 17.32 -8.15
N ALA A 295 6.83 17.01 -9.36
CA ALA A 295 7.16 15.74 -10.00
C ALA A 295 8.69 15.60 -10.02
N PRO A 296 9.26 14.46 -9.63
CA PRO A 296 10.70 14.29 -9.62
C PRO A 296 11.27 14.58 -11.01
N ALA A 297 12.37 15.33 -11.07
CA ALA A 297 13.13 15.46 -12.29
C ALA A 297 13.65 14.07 -12.64
N LEU A 298 13.17 13.53 -13.75
CA LEU A 298 13.59 12.20 -14.20
C LEU A 298 15.05 12.33 -14.63
N VAL A 299 15.95 11.72 -13.87
CA VAL A 299 17.37 11.65 -14.21
C VAL A 299 17.49 10.71 -15.41
N ARG A 300 18.09 11.22 -16.50
CA ARG A 300 18.38 10.48 -17.72
C ARG A 300 19.42 9.38 -17.48
#